data_e4c37d6383892bb522a54d93408d4d23
#
_entry.id   e4c37d6383892bb522a54d93408d4d23
#
_cell.length_a   1.000
_cell.length_b   1.000
_cell.length_c   1.000
_cell.angle_alpha   90.00
_cell.angle_beta   90.00
_cell.angle_gamma   90.00
#
_symmetry.space_group_name_H-M   'P 1'
#
loop_
_entity.id
_entity.type
_entity.pdbx_description
1 polymer ?
#
loop_
_entity_poly.entity_id
_entity_poly.type
_entity_poly.pdbx_seq_one_letter_code
_entity_poly.pdbx_strand_id
1 'polypeptide(L)'
;MTGNQERFQHAMSQGHSAAWDQTWDKAAVYYRQALDEFPDNPKALTSLGLALYEVENYAEALKVYQIASQVSPSDPIPLEKVAEILEHQGDVAQAIKARLEAAELYARSRDIDKAIQNWSSVISLNPENQVAHARLALVYEKMGRTPQALIEYLALASLLQHTGEVPKALQTV
;
A
#
# COMPACT_ATOMS: atom_id res chain seq x y z
N MET A 1 -18.41 11.49 23.31
CA MET A 1 -18.04 12.92 23.43
C MET A 1 -17.76 13.42 22.04
N THR A 2 -18.34 14.56 21.63
CA THR A 2 -18.03 15.19 20.34
C THR A 2 -16.66 15.86 20.48
N GLY A 3 -15.69 15.45 19.65
CA GLY A 3 -14.35 16.05 19.65
C GLY A 3 -14.37 17.56 19.33
N ASN A 4 -13.37 18.28 19.78
CA ASN A 4 -13.26 19.72 19.54
C ASN A 4 -12.58 19.98 18.19
N GLN A 5 -13.34 20.49 17.22
CA GLN A 5 -12.89 20.73 15.85
C GLN A 5 -11.73 21.78 15.80
N GLU A 6 -11.77 22.81 16.62
CA GLU A 6 -10.72 23.84 16.64
C GLU A 6 -9.40 23.25 17.16
N ARG A 7 -9.45 22.46 18.26
CA ARG A 7 -8.26 21.78 18.78
C ARG A 7 -7.69 20.79 17.77
N PHE A 8 -8.54 20.04 17.10
CA PHE A 8 -8.13 19.12 16.04
C PHE A 8 -7.39 19.86 14.91
N GLN A 9 -8.01 20.92 14.38
CA GLN A 9 -7.40 21.69 13.29
C GLN A 9 -6.08 22.34 13.71
N HIS A 10 -6.01 22.87 14.94
CA HIS A 10 -4.79 23.44 15.48
C HIS A 10 -3.68 22.39 15.58
N ALA A 11 -3.96 21.23 16.16
CA ALA A 11 -3.01 20.14 16.29
C ALA A 11 -2.56 19.62 14.91
N MET A 12 -3.48 19.43 13.95
CA MET A 12 -3.12 19.03 12.58
C MET A 12 -2.21 20.06 11.91
N SER A 13 -2.49 21.36 12.06
CA SER A 13 -1.67 22.44 11.49
C SER A 13 -0.26 22.44 12.08
N GLN A 14 -0.14 22.28 13.41
CA GLN A 14 1.17 22.19 14.08
C GLN A 14 1.93 20.93 13.65
N GLY A 15 1.23 19.80 13.51
CA GLY A 15 1.80 18.55 13.00
C GLY A 15 2.36 18.71 11.59
N HIS A 16 1.61 19.36 10.68
CA HIS A 16 2.06 19.61 9.31
C HIS A 16 3.26 20.56 9.27
N SER A 17 3.28 21.61 10.11
CA SER A 17 4.44 22.49 10.21
C SER A 17 5.69 21.75 10.70
N ALA A 18 5.54 20.94 11.74
CA ALA A 18 6.64 20.14 12.28
C ALA A 18 7.15 19.10 11.26
N ALA A 19 6.25 18.49 10.48
CA ALA A 19 6.62 17.56 9.40
C ALA A 19 7.35 18.29 8.26
N TRP A 20 6.92 19.49 7.89
CA TRP A 20 7.61 20.32 6.90
C TRP A 20 9.04 20.65 7.34
N ASP A 21 9.22 20.97 8.63
CA ASP A 21 10.52 21.21 9.22
C ASP A 21 11.31 19.92 9.52
N GLN A 22 10.81 18.76 9.10
CA GLN A 22 11.39 17.43 9.33
C GLN A 22 11.60 17.08 10.81
N THR A 23 10.88 17.74 11.70
CA THR A 23 10.89 17.43 13.15
C THR A 23 9.81 16.39 13.46
N TRP A 24 10.03 15.17 12.95
CA TRP A 24 9.04 14.09 12.91
C TRP A 24 8.54 13.65 14.29
N ASP A 25 9.41 13.67 15.32
CA ASP A 25 8.99 13.40 16.71
C ASP A 25 7.93 14.39 17.19
N LYS A 26 8.11 15.69 16.89
CA LYS A 26 7.13 16.72 17.22
C LYS A 26 5.86 16.56 16.40
N ALA A 27 6.00 16.24 15.12
CA ALA A 27 4.85 15.97 14.25
C ALA A 27 4.00 14.84 14.81
N ALA A 28 4.61 13.74 15.23
CA ALA A 28 3.91 12.60 15.84
C ALA A 28 3.14 13.01 17.12
N VAL A 29 3.73 13.86 17.97
CA VAL A 29 3.03 14.37 19.17
C VAL A 29 1.78 15.14 18.78
N TYR A 30 1.88 16.05 17.82
CA TYR A 30 0.73 16.85 17.40
C TYR A 30 -0.35 16.02 16.72
N TYR A 31 0.02 15.03 15.89
CA TYR A 31 -0.96 14.15 15.26
C TYR A 31 -1.67 13.25 16.30
N ARG A 32 -0.99 12.83 17.38
CA ARG A 32 -1.66 12.15 18.51
C ARG A 32 -2.67 13.06 19.19
N GLN A 33 -2.31 14.33 19.46
CA GLN A 33 -3.27 15.31 20.00
C GLN A 33 -4.49 15.51 19.10
N ALA A 34 -4.30 15.48 17.78
CA ALA A 34 -5.43 15.50 16.86
C ALA A 34 -6.31 14.26 16.98
N LEU A 35 -5.71 13.09 17.15
CA LEU A 35 -6.43 11.82 17.34
C LEU A 35 -7.10 11.72 18.72
N ASP A 36 -6.64 12.44 19.74
CA ASP A 36 -7.35 12.56 21.02
C ASP A 36 -8.74 13.21 20.84
N GLU A 37 -8.88 14.11 19.87
CA GLU A 37 -10.16 14.74 19.54
C GLU A 37 -11.00 13.90 18.56
N PHE A 38 -10.37 13.31 17.52
CA PHE A 38 -11.03 12.47 16.52
C PHE A 38 -10.21 11.20 16.25
N PRO A 39 -10.41 10.13 17.05
CA PRO A 39 -9.58 8.91 16.99
C PRO A 39 -9.57 8.21 15.63
N ASP A 40 -10.69 8.26 14.90
CA ASP A 40 -10.85 7.59 13.61
C ASP A 40 -10.69 8.55 12.42
N ASN A 41 -9.95 9.67 12.60
CA ASN A 41 -9.73 10.56 11.49
C ASN A 41 -8.65 10.00 10.53
N PRO A 42 -9.01 9.65 9.27
CA PRO A 42 -8.08 8.98 8.35
C PRO A 42 -6.82 9.79 8.07
N LYS A 43 -6.98 11.11 7.92
CA LYS A 43 -5.84 12.01 7.62
C LYS A 43 -4.86 12.09 8.80
N ALA A 44 -5.38 12.20 10.02
CA ALA A 44 -4.55 12.25 11.22
C ALA A 44 -3.81 10.90 11.43
N LEU A 45 -4.50 9.76 11.22
CA LEU A 45 -3.90 8.43 11.28
C LEU A 45 -2.78 8.28 10.25
N THR A 46 -3.03 8.61 8.98
CA THR A 46 -2.01 8.51 7.93
C THR A 46 -0.83 9.43 8.19
N SER A 47 -1.08 10.65 8.69
CA SER A 47 -0.01 11.59 9.04
C SER A 47 0.81 11.13 10.24
N LEU A 48 0.17 10.55 11.26
CA LEU A 48 0.87 9.94 12.39
C LEU A 48 1.71 8.74 11.94
N GLY A 49 1.13 7.87 11.11
CA GLY A 49 1.84 6.73 10.55
C GLY A 49 3.11 7.15 9.81
N LEU A 50 3.04 8.20 8.99
CA LEU A 50 4.19 8.76 8.30
C LEU A 50 5.24 9.30 9.29
N ALA A 51 4.83 10.11 10.26
CA ALA A 51 5.76 10.67 11.23
C ALA A 51 6.48 9.57 12.04
N LEU A 52 5.76 8.51 12.42
CA LEU A 52 6.33 7.34 13.09
C LEU A 52 7.29 6.54 12.20
N TYR A 53 6.98 6.44 10.91
CA TYR A 53 7.84 5.79 9.92
C TYR A 53 9.16 6.54 9.78
N GLU A 54 9.11 7.87 9.67
CA GLU A 54 10.29 8.72 9.50
C GLU A 54 11.22 8.74 10.73
N VAL A 55 10.68 8.50 11.94
CA VAL A 55 11.49 8.28 13.16
C VAL A 55 11.86 6.81 13.38
N GLU A 56 11.67 5.96 12.37
CA GLU A 56 11.97 4.52 12.39
C GLU A 56 11.21 3.72 13.47
N ASN A 57 10.13 4.28 14.03
CA ASN A 57 9.25 3.55 14.94
C ASN A 57 8.27 2.67 14.14
N TYR A 58 8.83 1.72 13.39
CA TYR A 58 8.08 0.85 12.47
C TYR A 58 6.99 0.03 13.16
N ALA A 59 7.22 -0.38 14.42
CA ALA A 59 6.25 -1.18 15.15
C ALA A 59 4.95 -0.41 15.45
N GLU A 60 5.05 0.87 15.80
CA GLU A 60 3.88 1.71 16.03
C GLU A 60 3.29 2.21 14.71
N ALA A 61 4.14 2.60 13.74
CA ALA A 61 3.71 2.99 12.41
C ALA A 61 2.84 1.91 11.75
N LEU A 62 3.26 0.64 11.84
CA LEU A 62 2.49 -0.49 11.31
C LEU A 62 1.08 -0.56 11.91
N LYS A 63 0.97 -0.45 13.24
CA LYS A 63 -0.34 -0.46 13.93
C LYS A 63 -1.23 0.69 13.48
N VAL A 64 -0.66 1.90 13.38
CA VAL A 64 -1.40 3.10 12.99
C VAL A 64 -1.88 3.00 11.55
N TYR A 65 -1.04 2.51 10.62
CA TYR A 65 -1.46 2.31 9.23
C TYR A 65 -2.48 1.17 9.07
N GLN A 66 -2.41 0.12 9.90
CA GLN A 66 -3.45 -0.91 9.93
C GLN A 66 -4.80 -0.35 10.38
N ILE A 67 -4.82 0.52 11.40
CA ILE A 67 -6.04 1.23 11.81
C ILE A 67 -6.52 2.14 10.66
N ALA A 68 -5.63 2.91 10.04
CA ALA A 68 -5.97 3.79 8.93
C ALA A 68 -6.62 3.02 7.76
N SER A 69 -6.11 1.83 7.42
CA SER A 69 -6.69 0.99 6.36
C SER A 69 -8.09 0.46 6.70
N GLN A 70 -8.36 0.21 7.99
CA GLN A 70 -9.70 -0.20 8.45
C GLN A 70 -10.70 0.96 8.44
N VAL A 71 -10.24 2.15 8.84
CA VAL A 71 -11.07 3.37 8.87
C VAL A 71 -11.38 3.87 7.46
N SER A 72 -10.46 3.70 6.52
CA SER A 72 -10.59 4.14 5.12
C SER A 72 -10.29 2.99 4.16
N PRO A 73 -11.20 1.99 4.02
CA PRO A 73 -10.93 0.77 3.24
C PRO A 73 -10.75 0.98 1.74
N SER A 74 -11.08 2.17 1.22
CA SER A 74 -10.88 2.53 -0.19
C SER A 74 -9.58 3.28 -0.46
N ASP A 75 -8.86 3.69 0.60
CA ASP A 75 -7.58 4.38 0.49
C ASP A 75 -6.43 3.36 0.38
N PRO A 76 -5.69 3.31 -0.74
CA PRO A 76 -4.59 2.38 -0.91
C PRO A 76 -3.33 2.75 -0.11
N ILE A 77 -3.16 4.03 0.26
CA ILE A 77 -1.92 4.53 0.87
C ILE A 77 -1.57 3.80 2.17
N PRO A 78 -2.49 3.59 3.12
CA PRO A 78 -2.17 2.87 4.35
C PRO A 78 -1.69 1.44 4.09
N LEU A 79 -2.29 0.71 3.14
CA LEU A 79 -1.88 -0.65 2.80
C LEU A 79 -0.51 -0.69 2.10
N GLU A 80 -0.22 0.28 1.22
CA GLU A 80 1.10 0.43 0.60
C GLU A 80 2.17 0.62 1.69
N LYS A 81 1.90 1.47 2.69
CA LYS A 81 2.83 1.71 3.80
C LYS A 81 2.96 0.52 4.75
N VAL A 82 1.88 -0.21 5.01
CA VAL A 82 1.93 -1.49 5.72
C VAL A 82 2.87 -2.46 5.01
N ALA A 83 2.76 -2.58 3.68
CA ALA A 83 3.62 -3.46 2.90
C ALA A 83 5.10 -3.05 2.99
N GLU A 84 5.42 -1.76 2.83
CA GLU A 84 6.78 -1.24 2.95
C GLU A 84 7.41 -1.58 4.31
N ILE A 85 6.66 -1.41 5.40
CA ILE A 85 7.13 -1.73 6.75
C ILE A 85 7.36 -3.24 6.90
N LEU A 86 6.43 -4.07 6.41
CA LEU A 86 6.55 -5.53 6.48
C LEU A 86 7.72 -6.05 5.65
N GLU A 87 8.01 -5.45 4.49
CA GLU A 87 9.20 -5.73 3.68
C GLU A 87 10.47 -5.43 4.48
N HIS A 88 10.51 -4.28 5.15
CA HIS A 88 11.64 -3.88 5.99
C HIS A 88 11.85 -4.83 7.18
N GLN A 89 10.76 -5.41 7.72
CA GLN A 89 10.80 -6.39 8.81
C GLN A 89 11.08 -7.82 8.33
N GLY A 90 11.10 -8.06 7.00
CA GLY A 90 11.31 -9.37 6.41
C GLY A 90 10.06 -10.28 6.41
N ASP A 91 8.89 -9.77 6.75
CA ASP A 91 7.63 -10.50 6.64
C ASP A 91 7.09 -10.45 5.21
N VAL A 92 7.78 -11.16 4.32
CA VAL A 92 7.52 -11.17 2.88
C VAL A 92 6.09 -11.63 2.57
N ALA A 93 5.57 -12.59 3.31
CA ALA A 93 4.24 -13.14 3.03
C ALA A 93 3.14 -12.10 3.27
N GLN A 94 3.19 -11.39 4.39
CA GLN A 94 2.23 -10.33 4.68
C GLN A 94 2.44 -9.10 3.80
N ALA A 95 3.69 -8.76 3.46
CA ALA A 95 4.01 -7.68 2.53
C ALA A 95 3.37 -7.91 1.15
N ILE A 96 3.51 -9.11 0.58
CA ILE A 96 2.88 -9.48 -0.69
C ILE A 96 1.36 -9.31 -0.62
N LYS A 97 0.73 -9.77 0.45
CA LYS A 97 -0.71 -9.62 0.64
C LYS A 97 -1.12 -8.15 0.63
N ALA A 98 -0.45 -7.32 1.43
CA ALA A 98 -0.75 -5.89 1.51
C ALA A 98 -0.50 -5.16 0.17
N ARG A 99 0.57 -5.52 -0.57
CA ARG A 99 0.85 -4.99 -1.92
C ARG A 99 -0.25 -5.34 -2.92
N LEU A 100 -0.71 -6.58 -2.93
CA LEU A 100 -1.80 -7.00 -3.82
C LEU A 100 -3.09 -6.24 -3.52
N GLU A 101 -3.45 -6.07 -2.25
CA GLU A 101 -4.64 -5.32 -1.85
C GLU A 101 -4.52 -3.83 -2.23
N ALA A 102 -3.36 -3.20 -1.98
CA ALA A 102 -3.10 -1.81 -2.38
C ALA A 102 -3.19 -1.64 -3.91
N ALA A 103 -2.59 -2.56 -4.68
CA ALA A 103 -2.63 -2.53 -6.14
C ALA A 103 -4.06 -2.60 -6.70
N GLU A 104 -4.93 -3.45 -6.13
CA GLU A 104 -6.32 -3.53 -6.53
C GLU A 104 -7.09 -2.22 -6.22
N LEU A 105 -6.79 -1.55 -5.11
CA LEU A 105 -7.40 -0.25 -4.78
C LEU A 105 -6.90 0.85 -5.73
N TYR A 106 -5.61 0.89 -6.04
CA TYR A 106 -5.06 1.81 -7.04
C TYR A 106 -5.67 1.58 -8.42
N ALA A 107 -5.83 0.33 -8.83
CA ALA A 107 -6.48 0.01 -10.11
C ALA A 107 -7.95 0.46 -10.16
N ARG A 108 -8.70 0.30 -9.05
CA ARG A 108 -10.09 0.77 -8.94
C ARG A 108 -10.19 2.30 -8.97
N SER A 109 -9.25 3.01 -8.35
CA SER A 109 -9.18 4.48 -8.38
C SER A 109 -8.60 5.03 -9.69
N ARG A 110 -8.24 4.16 -10.65
CA ARG A 110 -7.61 4.47 -11.93
C ARG A 110 -6.19 5.05 -11.83
N ASP A 111 -5.54 4.89 -10.71
CA ASP A 111 -4.10 5.14 -10.58
C ASP A 111 -3.32 3.90 -11.05
N ILE A 112 -3.30 3.72 -12.37
CA ILE A 112 -2.76 2.51 -12.99
C ILE A 112 -1.24 2.40 -12.79
N ASP A 113 -0.53 3.51 -12.75
CA ASP A 113 0.92 3.50 -12.56
C ASP A 113 1.28 2.99 -11.15
N LYS A 114 0.55 3.41 -10.13
CA LYS A 114 0.71 2.90 -8.75
C LYS A 114 0.30 1.43 -8.64
N ALA A 115 -0.75 1.00 -9.33
CA ALA A 115 -1.14 -0.41 -9.37
C ALA A 115 -0.01 -1.28 -9.97
N ILE A 116 0.56 -0.86 -11.12
CA ILE A 116 1.68 -1.54 -11.77
C ILE A 116 2.88 -1.61 -10.82
N GLN A 117 3.25 -0.52 -10.15
CA GLN A 117 4.35 -0.49 -9.19
C GLN A 117 4.17 -1.53 -8.09
N ASN A 118 2.98 -1.60 -7.48
CA ASN A 118 2.70 -2.56 -6.42
C ASN A 118 2.73 -4.01 -6.91
N TRP A 119 2.13 -4.34 -8.08
CA TRP A 119 2.22 -5.69 -8.65
C TRP A 119 3.66 -6.05 -9.04
N SER A 120 4.45 -5.11 -9.57
CA SER A 120 5.86 -5.34 -9.88
C SER A 120 6.69 -5.60 -8.62
N SER A 121 6.40 -4.90 -7.51
CA SER A 121 7.02 -5.18 -6.22
C SER A 121 6.68 -6.59 -5.72
N VAL A 122 5.44 -7.06 -5.93
CA VAL A 122 5.07 -8.45 -5.60
C VAL A 122 5.91 -9.45 -6.38
N ILE A 123 6.14 -9.24 -7.69
CA ILE A 123 7.00 -10.12 -8.50
C ILE A 123 8.46 -10.08 -8.01
N SER A 124 8.94 -8.92 -7.59
CA SER A 124 10.29 -8.80 -7.02
C SER A 124 10.45 -9.58 -5.71
N LEU A 125 9.40 -9.65 -4.89
CA LEU A 125 9.37 -10.40 -3.64
C LEU A 125 9.12 -11.90 -3.85
N ASN A 126 8.30 -12.24 -4.82
CA ASN A 126 7.97 -13.61 -5.21
C ASN A 126 7.78 -13.70 -6.74
N PRO A 127 8.83 -14.09 -7.48
CA PRO A 127 8.78 -14.21 -8.94
C PRO A 127 7.78 -15.25 -9.47
N GLU A 128 7.26 -16.11 -8.60
CA GLU A 128 6.28 -17.13 -8.97
C GLU A 128 4.84 -16.71 -8.65
N ASN A 129 4.60 -15.44 -8.32
CA ASN A 129 3.27 -14.96 -7.98
C ASN A 129 2.38 -14.83 -9.23
N GLN A 130 1.56 -15.85 -9.46
CA GLN A 130 0.67 -15.94 -10.62
C GLN A 130 -0.33 -14.77 -10.68
N VAL A 131 -0.80 -14.28 -9.52
CA VAL A 131 -1.77 -13.17 -9.48
C VAL A 131 -1.16 -11.89 -10.01
N ALA A 132 0.06 -11.56 -9.59
CA ALA A 132 0.74 -10.35 -10.04
C ALA A 132 1.04 -10.39 -11.54
N HIS A 133 1.56 -11.53 -12.07
CA HIS A 133 1.78 -11.72 -13.51
C HIS A 133 0.47 -11.56 -14.30
N ALA A 134 -0.61 -12.19 -13.87
CA ALA A 134 -1.90 -12.07 -14.53
C ALA A 134 -2.42 -10.63 -14.55
N ARG A 135 -2.29 -9.88 -13.45
CA ARG A 135 -2.72 -8.48 -13.35
C ARG A 135 -1.90 -7.55 -14.24
N LEU A 136 -0.58 -7.72 -14.24
CA LEU A 136 0.32 -6.93 -15.09
C LEU A 136 0.07 -7.22 -16.58
N ALA A 137 -0.08 -8.48 -16.97
CA ALA A 137 -0.40 -8.86 -18.34
C ALA A 137 -1.67 -8.15 -18.84
N LEU A 138 -2.77 -8.26 -18.09
CA LEU A 138 -4.04 -7.62 -18.44
C LEU A 138 -3.96 -6.09 -18.49
N VAL A 139 -3.23 -5.47 -17.59
CA VAL A 139 -3.08 -4.02 -17.57
C VAL A 139 -2.24 -3.55 -18.76
N TYR A 140 -1.11 -4.20 -19.05
CA TYR A 140 -0.28 -3.85 -20.19
C TYR A 140 -1.01 -4.06 -21.52
N GLU A 141 -1.80 -5.12 -21.63
CA GLU A 141 -2.65 -5.36 -22.81
C GLU A 141 -3.64 -4.20 -23.02
N LYS A 142 -4.39 -3.81 -21.97
CA LYS A 142 -5.32 -2.67 -22.04
C LYS A 142 -4.66 -1.33 -22.35
N MET A 143 -3.40 -1.17 -21.99
CA MET A 143 -2.60 0.01 -22.32
C MET A 143 -1.99 -0.04 -23.72
N GLY A 144 -2.19 -1.14 -24.47
CA GLY A 144 -1.56 -1.35 -25.79
C GLY A 144 -0.06 -1.64 -25.71
N ARG A 145 0.45 -1.95 -24.51
CA ARG A 145 1.87 -2.30 -24.27
C ARG A 145 2.10 -3.79 -24.54
N THR A 146 1.86 -4.20 -25.78
CA THR A 146 1.87 -5.62 -26.18
C THR A 146 3.17 -6.37 -25.83
N PRO A 147 4.39 -5.82 -25.98
CA PRO A 147 5.58 -6.56 -25.58
C PRO A 147 5.64 -6.89 -24.10
N GLN A 148 5.25 -5.93 -23.23
CA GLN A 148 5.22 -6.15 -21.79
C GLN A 148 4.13 -7.16 -21.40
N ALA A 149 2.95 -7.04 -22.00
CA ALA A 149 1.86 -8.00 -21.78
C ALA A 149 2.29 -9.43 -22.13
N LEU A 150 2.98 -9.60 -23.28
CA LEU A 150 3.46 -10.92 -23.72
C LEU A 150 4.48 -11.54 -22.74
N ILE A 151 5.40 -10.73 -22.19
CA ILE A 151 6.37 -11.19 -21.18
C ILE A 151 5.61 -11.77 -19.96
N GLU A 152 4.63 -11.04 -19.45
CA GLU A 152 3.88 -11.47 -18.27
C GLU A 152 3.00 -12.70 -18.55
N TYR A 153 2.39 -12.79 -19.73
CA TYR A 153 1.64 -13.98 -20.14
C TYR A 153 2.52 -15.20 -20.28
N LEU A 154 3.71 -15.08 -20.85
CA LEU A 154 4.66 -16.20 -20.97
C LEU A 154 5.16 -16.66 -19.59
N ALA A 155 5.45 -15.73 -18.67
CA ALA A 155 5.82 -16.07 -17.30
C ALA A 155 4.68 -16.86 -16.62
N LEU A 156 3.45 -16.34 -16.71
CA LEU A 156 2.28 -17.00 -16.13
C LEU A 156 2.05 -18.40 -16.75
N ALA A 157 2.15 -18.54 -18.06
CA ALA A 157 1.99 -19.83 -18.74
C ALA A 157 3.04 -20.85 -18.27
N SER A 158 4.31 -20.44 -18.13
CA SER A 158 5.38 -21.27 -17.59
C SER A 158 5.08 -21.74 -16.16
N LEU A 159 4.63 -20.84 -15.29
CA LEU A 159 4.27 -21.17 -13.90
C LEU A 159 3.11 -22.17 -13.83
N LEU A 160 2.08 -22.00 -14.67
CA LEU A 160 0.93 -22.90 -14.72
C LEU A 160 1.31 -24.30 -15.26
N GLN A 161 2.27 -24.38 -16.17
CA GLN A 161 2.81 -25.68 -16.63
C GLN A 161 3.53 -26.42 -15.50
N HIS A 162 4.36 -25.73 -14.72
CA HIS A 162 5.08 -26.32 -13.58
C HIS A 162 4.15 -26.80 -12.47
N THR A 163 3.04 -26.12 -12.24
CA THR A 163 2.05 -26.52 -11.22
C THR A 163 1.09 -27.61 -11.69
N GLY A 164 1.22 -28.09 -12.93
CA GLY A 164 0.32 -29.11 -13.52
C GLY A 164 -1.04 -28.56 -13.96
N GLU A 165 -1.23 -27.23 -13.93
CA GLU A 165 -2.47 -26.58 -14.38
C GLU A 165 -2.45 -26.24 -15.89
N VAL A 166 -2.01 -27.21 -16.70
CA VAL A 166 -1.84 -27.08 -18.16
C VAL A 166 -3.07 -26.53 -18.90
N PRO A 167 -4.31 -26.89 -18.56
CA PRO A 167 -5.48 -26.32 -19.23
C PRO A 167 -5.59 -24.80 -19.07
N LYS A 168 -5.22 -24.26 -17.91
CA LYS A 168 -5.20 -22.80 -17.67
C LYS A 168 -4.05 -22.12 -18.41
N ALA A 169 -2.88 -22.77 -18.50
CA ALA A 169 -1.74 -22.26 -19.25
C ALA A 169 -2.06 -22.02 -20.73
N LEU A 170 -2.80 -22.95 -21.37
CA LEU A 170 -3.21 -22.82 -22.77
C LEU A 170 -4.20 -21.69 -23.04
N GLN A 171 -4.97 -21.24 -22.03
CA GLN A 171 -5.89 -20.12 -22.16
C GLN A 171 -5.21 -18.74 -21.97
N THR A 172 -3.97 -18.72 -21.54
CA THR A 172 -3.23 -17.50 -21.18
C THR A 172 -2.39 -16.98 -22.36
N VAL A 173 -2.07 -17.83 -23.34
CA VAL A 173 -1.31 -17.53 -24.56
C VAL A 173 -2.24 -17.42 -25.73
#